data_8be8589eb10c62cafaed4ff9f467dc2b
#
_entry.id   8be8589eb10c62cafaed4ff9f467dc2b
#
_cell.length_a   1.000
_cell.length_b   1.000
_cell.length_c   1.000
_cell.angle_alpha   90.00
_cell.angle_beta   90.00
_cell.angle_gamma   90.00
#
_symmetry.space_group_name_H-M   'P 1'
#
loop_
_entity.id
_entity.type
_entity.pdbx_description
1 polymer ?
#
loop_
_entity_poly.entity_id
_entity_poly.type
_entity_poly.pdbx_seq_one_letter_code
_entity_poly.pdbx_strand_id
1 'polypeptide(L)'
;MDINRRTAIRGAAAVAALGIAESTAGAAFAATSSSRGASSTSSTSSGSSASSLEFDSTAWSYDSTNDVYYQLGKTYVTDPAATDIENLSIYVPGAYLTATANSDGTTYTAKADPKGTVGGYSGRTAPIVIPVNTPGYAAQKPATSYSYSSVSKYLEAGHIYVWPGLRGRDSSTSDRSDAAPWGVTDLKAAVRFLRYNRDLLPGSTDDIVLFGMSGGGAQDTVAGASGDSPLYEPYLRTIGAAMEDAHGRPLSDAVAGVMAWCPITSLHEANLSYEWNMGQFASTGTRASGTWTSAYSTDLAKAWPRYVNRLGLRDERGRRLELTESGDGIHLRGSYYDHLIEVITTSLNNFLADTTFPYTITTMGGPPGSGQTGTSTTYETVDDYLAYLNTDDTWVAYDAATNTATVSGLEGFVKSQKAASKPVGAFDGYSRGQTENGVFAMGLGAPAHFAPLTRDVVKANESAYATYSDWQSDYGSAAYDSDFAKKDSVGKDMAWRADVYNPLYYLSPAFAGYRRSKPARHWRIRTGIMQGDTANTTEINIQLALRNYGIQDVDFATVWAQGHTMAERTGDSTTNFIAWVESITKN
;
A
#
# COMPACT_ATOMS: atom_id res chain seq x y z
N MET A 1 -49.83 -12.51 -32.28
CA MET A 1 -48.56 -12.04 -32.87
C MET A 1 -48.02 -10.95 -31.96
N ASP A 2 -47.25 -11.35 -30.99
CA ASP A 2 -46.36 -10.45 -30.26
C ASP A 2 -45.34 -11.33 -29.52
N ILE A 3 -44.20 -11.48 -30.19
CA ILE A 3 -43.03 -12.20 -29.71
C ILE A 3 -41.87 -11.19 -29.70
N ASN A 4 -41.11 -11.22 -28.59
CA ASN A 4 -39.81 -10.63 -28.44
C ASN A 4 -39.67 -9.16 -27.97
N ARG A 5 -39.72 -9.01 -26.65
CA ARG A 5 -38.94 -8.01 -25.92
C ARG A 5 -38.41 -8.56 -24.57
N ARG A 6 -37.78 -9.72 -24.60
CA ARG A 6 -37.05 -10.26 -23.43
C ARG A 6 -35.77 -10.96 -23.84
N THR A 7 -34.87 -10.23 -24.48
CA THR A 7 -33.49 -10.75 -24.74
C THR A 7 -32.55 -9.61 -25.06
N ALA A 8 -32.22 -8.76 -24.10
CA ALA A 8 -31.13 -7.80 -24.26
C ALA A 8 -30.66 -7.20 -22.92
N ILE A 9 -30.61 -7.96 -21.82
CA ILE A 9 -29.82 -7.57 -20.63
C ILE A 9 -29.21 -8.86 -20.07
N ARG A 10 -28.38 -9.51 -20.87
CA ARG A 10 -27.42 -10.50 -20.40
C ARG A 10 -26.10 -10.17 -21.06
N GLY A 11 -25.23 -9.50 -20.35
CA GLY A 11 -23.88 -9.30 -20.85
C GLY A 11 -23.23 -7.98 -20.46
N ALA A 12 -23.07 -7.70 -19.18
CA ALA A 12 -22.16 -6.65 -18.73
C ALA A 12 -21.57 -6.96 -17.34
N ALA A 13 -21.44 -8.24 -16.99
CA ALA A 13 -20.55 -8.68 -15.93
C ALA A 13 -19.45 -9.51 -16.57
N ALA A 14 -18.68 -8.90 -17.45
CA ALA A 14 -17.54 -9.53 -18.10
C ALA A 14 -16.35 -8.59 -18.04
N VAL A 15 -15.39 -8.99 -17.20
CA VAL A 15 -13.96 -8.80 -17.42
C VAL A 15 -13.51 -7.33 -17.45
N ALA A 16 -13.36 -6.73 -16.28
CA ALA A 16 -12.28 -5.76 -16.09
C ALA A 16 -11.00 -6.55 -15.77
N ALA A 17 -10.50 -7.27 -16.76
CA ALA A 17 -9.17 -7.83 -16.70
C ALA A 17 -8.17 -6.68 -16.89
N LEU A 18 -7.37 -6.44 -15.85
CA LEU A 18 -6.03 -5.86 -15.91
C LEU A 18 -5.86 -4.63 -16.82
N GLY A 19 -6.25 -3.49 -16.30
CA GLY A 19 -5.61 -2.24 -16.60
C GLY A 19 -5.36 -1.56 -15.29
N ILE A 20 -4.10 -1.42 -14.88
CA ILE A 20 -3.71 -0.51 -13.81
C ILE A 20 -4.14 0.87 -14.28
N ALA A 21 -5.35 1.27 -13.96
CA ALA A 21 -5.81 2.62 -14.18
C ALA A 21 -5.19 3.48 -13.07
N GLU A 22 -4.05 4.06 -13.36
CA GLU A 22 -3.53 5.18 -12.60
C GLU A 22 -4.58 6.29 -12.60
N SER A 23 -5.35 6.39 -11.53
CA SER A 23 -6.08 7.62 -11.26
C SER A 23 -5.04 8.66 -10.82
N THR A 24 -4.51 9.41 -11.80
CA THR A 24 -3.65 10.56 -11.57
C THR A 24 -4.44 11.71 -10.97
N ALA A 25 -4.58 11.69 -9.66
CA ALA A 25 -4.76 12.88 -8.86
C ALA A 25 -3.52 13.01 -7.96
N GLY A 26 -2.38 13.16 -8.59
CA GLY A 26 -1.08 13.38 -7.99
C GLY A 26 -0.08 13.52 -9.14
N ALA A 27 0.33 14.73 -9.43
CA ALA A 27 1.33 15.21 -10.38
C ALA A 27 1.90 14.18 -11.37
N ALA A 28 1.37 14.15 -12.58
CA ALA A 28 1.95 13.45 -13.72
C ALA A 28 3.25 14.16 -14.15
N PHE A 29 4.39 13.50 -13.96
CA PHE A 29 5.62 13.87 -14.67
C PHE A 29 5.68 13.09 -15.99
N ALA A 30 5.38 13.77 -17.11
CA ALA A 30 5.57 13.20 -18.43
C ALA A 30 7.07 13.25 -18.80
N ALA A 31 7.68 12.09 -18.96
CA ALA A 31 9.01 11.99 -19.55
C ALA A 31 8.86 11.90 -21.08
N THR A 32 9.20 12.96 -21.79
CA THR A 32 9.43 12.93 -23.24
C THR A 32 10.85 12.45 -23.52
N SER A 33 10.97 11.28 -24.12
CA SER A 33 12.23 10.76 -24.64
C SER A 33 12.59 11.47 -25.95
N SER A 34 13.69 12.22 -25.98
CA SER A 34 14.37 12.60 -27.20
C SER A 34 15.80 12.05 -27.19
N SER A 35 16.05 11.10 -28.06
CA SER A 35 17.37 10.55 -28.34
C SER A 35 18.22 11.57 -29.11
N ARG A 36 19.38 11.94 -28.62
CA ARG A 36 20.54 12.32 -29.45
C ARG A 36 21.84 11.94 -28.72
N GLY A 37 22.61 11.09 -29.39
CA GLY A 37 23.92 10.70 -28.94
C GLY A 37 24.95 11.82 -29.08
N ALA A 38 25.85 11.87 -28.14
CA ALA A 38 27.16 12.48 -28.31
C ALA A 38 28.16 11.70 -27.44
N SER A 39 29.15 11.15 -28.11
CA SER A 39 30.32 10.53 -27.53
C SER A 39 31.17 11.58 -26.82
N SER A 40 31.62 11.33 -25.62
CA SER A 40 32.76 11.99 -25.04
C SER A 40 33.61 11.07 -24.17
N THR A 41 34.83 11.12 -24.44
CA THR A 41 36.01 10.45 -23.95
C THR A 41 36.11 10.30 -22.43
N SER A 42 36.53 9.10 -22.04
CA SER A 42 36.92 8.71 -20.70
C SER A 42 38.10 9.56 -20.16
N SER A 43 37.90 10.10 -18.97
CA SER A 43 39.01 10.38 -18.06
C SER A 43 38.79 9.63 -16.76
N THR A 44 39.57 8.60 -16.54
CA THR A 44 39.68 7.84 -15.30
C THR A 44 40.22 8.75 -14.20
N SER A 45 39.40 9.00 -13.20
CA SER A 45 39.88 9.37 -11.87
C SER A 45 39.20 8.45 -10.84
N SER A 46 39.93 7.41 -10.47
CA SER A 46 39.60 6.55 -9.35
C SER A 46 39.82 7.33 -8.03
N GLY A 47 38.71 7.65 -7.42
CA GLY A 47 38.63 8.18 -6.07
C GLY A 47 37.17 8.12 -5.68
N SER A 48 36.67 6.97 -5.21
CA SER A 48 35.35 6.90 -4.59
C SER A 48 35.43 7.66 -3.26
N SER A 49 35.14 8.95 -3.26
CA SER A 49 34.75 9.63 -2.03
C SER A 49 33.41 9.03 -1.58
N ALA A 50 33.40 8.32 -0.44
CA ALA A 50 32.16 7.92 0.20
C ALA A 50 31.23 9.15 0.25
N SER A 51 29.98 9.03 -0.21
CA SER A 51 29.05 10.14 -0.19
C SER A 51 28.83 10.56 1.27
N SER A 52 28.93 11.85 1.57
CA SER A 52 28.62 12.35 2.90
C SER A 52 27.13 12.27 3.15
N LEU A 53 26.73 11.76 4.32
CA LEU A 53 25.35 11.82 4.79
C LEU A 53 24.94 13.22 5.27
N GLU A 54 25.90 14.12 5.41
CA GLU A 54 25.63 15.48 5.84
C GLU A 54 24.89 16.26 4.75
N PHE A 55 23.85 16.97 5.14
CA PHE A 55 23.05 17.79 4.25
C PHE A 55 23.83 19.05 3.87
N ASP A 56 23.85 19.37 2.59
CA ASP A 56 24.53 20.57 2.10
C ASP A 56 23.66 21.81 2.28
N SER A 57 23.89 22.56 3.34
CA SER A 57 23.17 23.80 3.62
C SER A 57 23.48 24.95 2.67
N THR A 58 24.46 24.79 1.75
CA THR A 58 24.89 25.82 0.77
C THR A 58 24.28 25.63 -0.61
N ALA A 59 23.56 24.54 -0.85
CA ALA A 59 23.07 24.14 -2.17
C ALA A 59 21.54 24.30 -2.33
N TRP A 60 20.90 25.23 -1.63
CA TRP A 60 19.49 25.48 -1.78
C TRP A 60 19.18 26.23 -3.07
N SER A 61 18.15 25.77 -3.80
CA SER A 61 17.48 26.54 -4.85
C SER A 61 16.27 27.27 -4.25
N TYR A 62 15.86 28.40 -4.87
CA TYR A 62 14.76 29.22 -4.38
C TYR A 62 13.79 29.62 -5.48
N ASP A 63 12.52 29.33 -5.26
CA ASP A 63 11.40 29.84 -6.04
C ASP A 63 10.86 31.11 -5.35
N SER A 64 11.27 32.28 -5.87
CA SER A 64 10.88 33.57 -5.32
C SER A 64 9.40 33.94 -5.56
N THR A 65 8.72 33.26 -6.49
CA THR A 65 7.30 33.48 -6.78
C THR A 65 6.42 32.86 -5.72
N ASN A 66 6.79 31.67 -5.26
CA ASN A 66 6.01 30.87 -4.33
C ASN A 66 6.64 30.80 -2.92
N ASP A 67 7.75 31.48 -2.69
CA ASP A 67 8.52 31.48 -1.44
C ASP A 67 8.85 30.05 -0.96
N VAL A 68 9.54 29.28 -1.80
CA VAL A 68 9.90 27.88 -1.53
C VAL A 68 11.38 27.66 -1.77
N TYR A 69 12.07 27.12 -0.76
CA TYR A 69 13.41 26.54 -0.93
C TYR A 69 13.30 25.04 -1.21
N TYR A 70 14.19 24.56 -2.09
CA TYR A 70 14.22 23.14 -2.41
C TYR A 70 15.63 22.65 -2.73
N GLN A 71 15.87 21.37 -2.51
CA GLN A 71 17.02 20.64 -3.05
C GLN A 71 16.55 19.35 -3.70
N LEU A 72 17.16 18.98 -4.81
CA LEU A 72 16.88 17.77 -5.56
C LEU A 72 18.11 16.85 -5.57
N GLY A 73 17.88 15.55 -5.62
CA GLY A 73 18.92 14.55 -5.88
C GLY A 73 19.92 14.36 -4.74
N LYS A 74 19.52 14.60 -3.48
CA LYS A 74 20.40 14.35 -2.34
C LYS A 74 20.41 12.87 -1.97
N THR A 75 21.55 12.21 -2.14
CA THR A 75 21.74 10.81 -1.74
C THR A 75 21.60 10.66 -0.23
N TYR A 76 20.76 9.73 0.22
CA TYR A 76 20.46 9.50 1.64
C TYR A 76 21.18 8.28 2.24
N VAL A 77 22.04 7.61 1.48
CA VAL A 77 22.87 6.47 1.88
C VAL A 77 24.30 6.64 1.37
N THR A 78 25.28 5.97 1.98
CA THR A 78 26.69 6.11 1.56
C THR A 78 27.12 5.10 0.51
N ASP A 79 26.39 3.98 0.37
CA ASP A 79 26.66 2.91 -0.59
C ASP A 79 25.40 2.54 -1.38
N PRO A 80 24.89 3.46 -2.23
CA PRO A 80 23.65 3.23 -2.96
C PRO A 80 23.77 2.03 -3.90
N ALA A 81 22.78 1.14 -3.85
CA ALA A 81 22.66 0.03 -4.79
C ALA A 81 22.14 0.51 -6.16
N ALA A 82 21.28 1.54 -6.16
CA ALA A 82 20.69 2.15 -7.34
C ALA A 82 20.86 3.68 -7.26
N THR A 83 21.96 4.19 -7.81
CA THR A 83 22.35 5.62 -7.71
C THR A 83 21.36 6.58 -8.36
N ASP A 84 20.55 6.09 -9.31
CA ASP A 84 19.47 6.84 -9.97
C ASP A 84 18.15 6.83 -9.17
N ILE A 85 18.09 6.05 -8.09
CA ILE A 85 16.90 5.91 -7.24
C ILE A 85 17.17 6.39 -5.82
N GLU A 86 18.25 5.92 -5.15
CA GLU A 86 18.48 6.12 -3.71
C GLU A 86 18.95 7.55 -3.38
N ASN A 87 18.15 8.53 -3.79
CA ASN A 87 18.29 9.94 -3.45
C ASN A 87 16.92 10.56 -3.19
N LEU A 88 16.88 11.72 -2.55
CA LEU A 88 15.64 12.41 -2.19
C LEU A 88 15.65 13.87 -2.64
N SER A 89 14.46 14.42 -2.70
CA SER A 89 14.21 15.85 -2.85
C SER A 89 13.48 16.37 -1.62
N ILE A 90 13.79 17.59 -1.21
CA ILE A 90 13.16 18.26 -0.08
C ILE A 90 12.64 19.62 -0.51
N TYR A 91 11.44 19.97 -0.04
CA TYR A 91 10.73 21.22 -0.34
C TYR A 91 10.29 21.86 0.97
N VAL A 92 10.64 23.12 1.17
CA VAL A 92 10.52 23.83 2.44
C VAL A 92 9.87 25.18 2.21
N PRO A 93 8.81 25.55 2.94
CA PRO A 93 8.29 26.93 2.94
C PRO A 93 9.38 27.94 3.28
N GLY A 94 9.46 29.04 2.51
CA GLY A 94 10.56 30.01 2.63
C GLY A 94 10.71 30.60 4.02
N ALA A 95 9.59 30.85 4.70
CA ALA A 95 9.60 31.37 6.07
C ALA A 95 10.36 30.49 7.09
N TYR A 96 10.62 29.21 6.80
CA TYR A 96 11.34 28.31 7.70
C TYR A 96 12.86 28.37 7.57
N LEU A 97 13.37 29.19 6.64
CA LEU A 97 14.79 29.32 6.39
C LEU A 97 15.22 30.80 6.40
N THR A 98 16.38 31.05 7.00
CA THR A 98 17.11 32.30 6.79
C THR A 98 18.22 32.03 5.80
N ALA A 99 18.19 32.69 4.63
CA ALA A 99 19.07 32.38 3.53
C ALA A 99 19.83 33.61 3.02
N THR A 100 21.01 33.36 2.45
CA THR A 100 21.85 34.35 1.75
C THR A 100 22.21 33.80 0.38
N ALA A 101 22.07 34.59 -0.67
CA ALA A 101 22.45 34.19 -2.02
C ALA A 101 23.95 33.94 -2.11
N ASN A 102 24.33 32.88 -2.78
CA ASN A 102 25.72 32.55 -3.05
C ASN A 102 26.26 33.38 -4.22
N SER A 103 27.56 33.39 -4.38
CA SER A 103 28.27 34.15 -5.45
C SER A 103 27.95 33.65 -6.86
N ASP A 104 27.37 32.43 -7.00
CA ASP A 104 26.94 31.88 -8.29
C ASP A 104 25.64 32.51 -8.79
N GLY A 105 24.93 33.27 -7.95
CA GLY A 105 23.68 33.93 -8.28
C GLY A 105 22.46 33.02 -8.45
N THR A 106 22.59 31.70 -8.21
CA THR A 106 21.57 30.69 -8.45
C THR A 106 21.24 29.84 -7.24
N THR A 107 22.19 29.69 -6.31
CA THR A 107 22.02 28.93 -5.08
C THR A 107 22.08 29.79 -3.84
N TYR A 108 21.63 29.25 -2.73
CA TYR A 108 21.55 29.92 -1.43
C TYR A 108 22.19 29.08 -0.33
N THR A 109 22.92 29.75 0.56
CA THR A 109 23.28 29.19 1.86
C THR A 109 22.17 29.52 2.85
N ALA A 110 21.54 28.50 3.43
CA ALA A 110 20.42 28.68 4.34
C ALA A 110 20.57 27.89 5.63
N LYS A 111 19.96 28.36 6.69
CA LYS A 111 19.81 27.69 7.99
C LYS A 111 18.35 27.77 8.45
N ALA A 112 17.94 26.76 9.23
CA ALA A 112 16.61 26.71 9.79
C ALA A 112 16.31 27.96 10.63
N ASP A 113 15.16 28.59 10.36
CA ASP A 113 14.58 29.63 11.22
C ASP A 113 13.50 29.00 12.10
N PRO A 114 13.77 28.80 13.40
CA PRO A 114 12.81 28.17 14.31
C PRO A 114 11.58 29.03 14.59
N LYS A 115 11.57 30.31 14.18
CA LYS A 115 10.50 31.29 14.45
C LYS A 115 9.62 31.58 13.24
N GLY A 116 10.11 31.32 12.02
CA GLY A 116 9.31 31.47 10.81
C GLY A 116 8.05 30.57 10.87
N THR A 117 6.91 31.09 10.42
CA THR A 117 5.62 30.38 10.57
C THR A 117 4.84 30.31 9.27
N VAL A 118 4.28 29.13 8.98
CA VAL A 118 3.32 28.87 7.89
C VAL A 118 2.27 27.88 8.38
N GLY A 119 1.01 28.09 8.02
CA GLY A 119 -0.08 27.14 8.32
C GLY A 119 -0.28 26.84 9.82
N GLY A 120 0.22 27.70 10.72
CA GLY A 120 0.16 27.49 12.17
C GLY A 120 1.33 26.68 12.75
N TYR A 121 2.30 26.25 11.90
CA TYR A 121 3.54 25.61 12.34
C TYR A 121 4.70 26.60 12.29
N SER A 122 5.73 26.32 13.07
CA SER A 122 7.01 27.02 13.00
C SER A 122 8.04 26.17 12.25
N GLY A 123 9.17 26.79 11.85
CA GLY A 123 10.29 26.07 11.27
C GLY A 123 10.89 24.98 12.21
N ARG A 124 10.43 24.89 13.45
CA ARG A 124 10.82 23.85 14.40
C ARG A 124 9.76 22.75 14.55
N THR A 125 8.48 23.08 14.38
CA THR A 125 7.35 22.17 14.68
C THR A 125 6.66 21.66 13.42
N ALA A 126 7.08 22.13 12.23
CA ALA A 126 6.48 21.71 10.97
C ALA A 126 6.63 20.18 10.77
N PRO A 127 5.54 19.43 10.53
CA PRO A 127 5.62 18.04 10.23
C PRO A 127 6.30 17.79 8.89
N ILE A 128 6.98 16.65 8.76
CA ILE A 128 7.59 16.19 7.52
C ILE A 128 6.67 15.12 6.93
N VAL A 129 6.17 15.34 5.72
CA VAL A 129 5.30 14.39 5.02
C VAL A 129 6.06 13.73 3.87
N ILE A 130 5.96 12.41 3.78
CA ILE A 130 6.68 11.58 2.82
C ILE A 130 5.68 10.73 2.03
N PRO A 131 5.48 11.00 0.73
CA PRO A 131 4.68 10.14 -0.11
C PRO A 131 5.42 8.82 -0.41
N VAL A 132 4.67 7.73 -0.44
CA VAL A 132 5.10 6.42 -0.92
C VAL A 132 4.25 6.09 -2.15
N ASN A 133 4.74 6.51 -3.33
CA ASN A 133 4.05 6.36 -4.59
C ASN A 133 4.70 5.25 -5.44
N THR A 134 4.41 4.01 -5.08
CA THR A 134 4.95 2.80 -5.70
C THR A 134 3.84 1.92 -6.27
N PRO A 135 3.13 2.38 -7.32
CA PRO A 135 2.00 1.65 -7.91
C PRO A 135 2.46 0.26 -8.39
N GLY A 136 1.70 -0.79 -8.06
CA GLY A 136 2.10 -2.17 -8.37
C GLY A 136 3.49 -2.53 -7.85
N TYR A 137 3.96 -1.86 -6.79
CA TYR A 137 5.29 -1.99 -6.19
C TYR A 137 6.46 -1.61 -7.13
N ALA A 138 6.19 -0.82 -8.16
CA ALA A 138 7.25 -0.24 -8.99
C ALA A 138 8.11 0.73 -8.18
N ALA A 139 9.31 1.03 -8.68
CA ALA A 139 10.16 2.01 -8.04
C ALA A 139 9.53 3.40 -8.02
N GLN A 140 9.65 4.10 -6.90
CA GLN A 140 9.45 5.55 -6.85
C GLN A 140 10.74 6.23 -7.28
N LYS A 141 10.71 6.88 -8.43
CA LYS A 141 11.89 7.63 -8.89
C LYS A 141 11.98 8.98 -8.18
N PRO A 142 13.18 9.44 -7.87
CA PRO A 142 13.37 10.77 -7.29
C PRO A 142 12.92 11.85 -8.28
N ALA A 143 12.55 13.02 -7.76
CA ALA A 143 12.21 14.16 -8.60
C ALA A 143 13.46 14.69 -9.31
N THR A 144 13.37 14.88 -10.63
CA THR A 144 14.43 15.42 -11.48
C THR A 144 14.25 16.91 -11.79
N SER A 145 13.09 17.46 -11.44
CA SER A 145 12.76 18.88 -11.61
C SER A 145 11.82 19.34 -10.49
N TYR A 146 11.89 20.64 -10.21
CA TYR A 146 10.96 21.28 -9.29
C TYR A 146 9.61 21.58 -9.97
N SER A 147 8.53 21.34 -9.23
CA SER A 147 7.18 21.70 -9.63
C SER A 147 6.36 22.11 -8.40
N TYR A 148 6.08 23.42 -8.28
CA TYR A 148 5.29 23.94 -7.15
C TYR A 148 3.89 23.31 -7.07
N SER A 149 3.21 23.18 -8.21
CA SER A 149 1.84 22.65 -8.24
C SER A 149 1.71 21.25 -7.65
N SER A 150 2.80 20.47 -7.66
CA SER A 150 2.82 19.11 -7.11
C SER A 150 2.90 19.08 -5.58
N VAL A 151 3.38 20.15 -4.94
CA VAL A 151 3.66 20.20 -3.50
C VAL A 151 2.94 21.33 -2.78
N SER A 152 2.31 22.25 -3.52
CA SER A 152 1.76 23.52 -3.01
C SER A 152 0.82 23.34 -1.83
N LYS A 153 -0.15 22.44 -1.92
CA LYS A 153 -1.15 22.22 -0.85
C LYS A 153 -0.49 21.84 0.50
N TYR A 154 0.60 21.04 0.46
CA TYR A 154 1.33 20.65 1.66
C TYR A 154 2.15 21.81 2.22
N LEU A 155 2.86 22.55 1.35
CA LEU A 155 3.68 23.69 1.76
C LEU A 155 2.81 24.85 2.28
N GLU A 156 1.67 25.13 1.66
CA GLU A 156 0.69 26.14 2.11
C GLU A 156 0.09 25.79 3.48
N ALA A 157 -0.07 24.49 3.77
CA ALA A 157 -0.46 23.99 5.10
C ALA A 157 0.68 24.06 6.13
N GLY A 158 1.90 24.42 5.71
CA GLY A 158 3.08 24.53 6.57
C GLY A 158 3.84 23.21 6.76
N HIS A 159 3.56 22.20 5.96
CA HIS A 159 4.31 20.94 5.99
C HIS A 159 5.62 21.06 5.19
N ILE A 160 6.64 20.33 5.61
CA ILE A 160 7.83 20.08 4.80
C ILE A 160 7.57 18.80 3.98
N TYR A 161 7.79 18.87 2.68
CA TYR A 161 7.53 17.76 1.78
C TYR A 161 8.85 17.12 1.35
N VAL A 162 9.00 15.81 1.58
CA VAL A 162 10.19 15.06 1.21
C VAL A 162 9.80 13.93 0.27
N TRP A 163 10.41 13.91 -0.91
CA TRP A 163 10.19 12.89 -1.92
C TRP A 163 11.44 12.02 -2.07
N PRO A 164 11.54 10.86 -1.41
CA PRO A 164 12.62 9.91 -1.62
C PRO A 164 12.39 9.10 -2.89
N GLY A 165 13.45 8.75 -3.60
CA GLY A 165 13.43 7.62 -4.50
C GLY A 165 13.45 6.33 -3.68
N LEU A 166 12.70 5.33 -4.10
CA LEU A 166 12.57 4.04 -3.42
C LEU A 166 12.68 2.91 -4.45
N ARG A 167 13.48 1.90 -4.19
CA ARG A 167 13.56 0.72 -5.06
C ARG A 167 12.24 -0.04 -5.10
N GLY A 168 11.92 -0.59 -6.24
CA GLY A 168 10.73 -1.39 -6.49
C GLY A 168 11.04 -2.67 -7.25
N ARG A 169 10.02 -3.43 -7.58
CA ARG A 169 10.13 -4.70 -8.33
C ARG A 169 10.77 -4.57 -9.71
N ASP A 170 10.88 -3.38 -10.25
CA ASP A 170 11.42 -3.02 -11.56
C ASP A 170 12.78 -2.30 -11.50
N SER A 171 13.37 -2.19 -10.33
CA SER A 171 14.70 -1.60 -10.16
C SER A 171 15.76 -2.66 -10.42
N SER A 172 16.38 -2.65 -11.59
CA SER A 172 17.41 -3.64 -11.94
C SER A 172 18.79 -3.22 -11.43
N THR A 173 19.34 -3.95 -10.49
CA THR A 173 20.75 -3.83 -10.09
C THR A 173 21.46 -5.16 -10.30
N SER A 174 22.74 -5.13 -10.67
CA SER A 174 23.49 -6.34 -11.06
C SER A 174 23.71 -7.32 -9.91
N ASP A 175 23.77 -6.85 -8.67
CA ASP A 175 24.29 -7.62 -7.54
C ASP A 175 23.33 -7.74 -6.35
N ARG A 176 22.22 -7.00 -6.34
CA ARG A 176 21.29 -6.96 -5.23
C ARG A 176 19.88 -7.20 -5.76
N SER A 177 19.14 -8.04 -5.07
CA SER A 177 17.72 -8.24 -5.35
C SER A 177 16.98 -6.92 -5.13
N ASP A 178 16.25 -6.47 -6.13
CA ASP A 178 15.46 -5.24 -6.05
C ASP A 178 14.12 -5.46 -5.38
N ALA A 179 13.89 -6.67 -4.94
CA ALA A 179 12.68 -7.15 -4.35
C ALA A 179 12.58 -6.82 -2.86
N ALA A 180 11.42 -7.08 -2.28
CA ALA A 180 11.22 -6.92 -0.84
C ALA A 180 12.36 -7.56 -0.02
N PRO A 181 12.86 -6.87 1.02
CA PRO A 181 12.28 -5.68 1.64
C PRO A 181 12.95 -4.34 1.24
N TRP A 182 13.63 -4.25 0.09
CA TRP A 182 14.49 -3.11 -0.24
C TRP A 182 13.75 -1.77 -0.31
N GLY A 183 12.56 -1.69 -0.91
CA GLY A 183 11.81 -0.42 -0.97
C GLY A 183 11.46 0.13 0.43
N VAL A 184 11.10 -0.75 1.36
CA VAL A 184 10.88 -0.36 2.77
C VAL A 184 12.20 -0.01 3.45
N THR A 185 13.31 -0.68 3.11
CA THR A 185 14.66 -0.34 3.62
C THR A 185 15.07 1.05 3.19
N ASP A 186 14.85 1.41 1.93
CA ASP A 186 15.14 2.74 1.38
C ASP A 186 14.33 3.82 2.10
N LEU A 187 13.03 3.57 2.33
CA LEU A 187 12.17 4.49 3.08
C LEU A 187 12.68 4.70 4.52
N LYS A 188 13.09 3.62 5.20
CA LYS A 188 13.70 3.69 6.53
C LYS A 188 15.03 4.45 6.52
N ALA A 189 15.86 4.24 5.49
CA ALA A 189 17.11 4.96 5.32
C ALA A 189 16.89 6.46 5.12
N ALA A 190 15.87 6.85 4.31
CA ALA A 190 15.48 8.24 4.14
C ALA A 190 15.01 8.89 5.45
N VAL A 191 14.23 8.20 6.27
CA VAL A 191 13.83 8.68 7.61
C VAL A 191 15.05 8.89 8.52
N ARG A 192 15.98 7.92 8.53
CA ARG A 192 17.23 8.04 9.31
C ARG A 192 18.12 9.20 8.82
N PHE A 193 18.19 9.42 7.51
CA PHE A 193 18.91 10.55 6.92
C PHE A 193 18.33 11.89 7.39
N LEU A 194 17.02 12.06 7.43
CA LEU A 194 16.39 13.26 7.95
C LEU A 194 16.74 13.48 9.44
N ARG A 195 16.73 12.43 10.24
CA ARG A 195 17.10 12.50 11.66
C ARG A 195 18.59 12.74 11.89
N TYR A 196 19.44 12.23 11.02
CA TYR A 196 20.87 12.53 11.04
C TYR A 196 21.13 14.03 10.84
N ASN A 197 20.32 14.67 9.99
CA ASN A 197 20.45 16.06 9.60
C ASN A 197 19.49 17.03 10.33
N ARG A 198 18.87 16.60 11.43
CA ARG A 198 17.85 17.38 12.14
C ARG A 198 18.30 18.77 12.61
N ASP A 199 19.60 18.97 12.81
CA ASP A 199 20.17 20.25 13.25
C ASP A 199 20.44 21.20 12.05
N LEU A 200 20.41 20.69 10.82
CA LEU A 200 20.60 21.42 9.57
C LEU A 200 19.30 21.71 8.83
N LEU A 201 18.28 20.87 9.04
CA LEU A 201 16.99 20.95 8.38
C LEU A 201 15.93 21.57 9.30
N PRO A 202 15.00 22.37 8.76
CA PRO A 202 13.81 22.74 9.52
C PRO A 202 12.85 21.56 9.67
N GLY A 203 11.88 21.70 10.58
CA GLY A 203 10.83 20.71 10.84
C GLY A 203 11.08 19.83 12.04
N SER A 204 10.03 19.10 12.39
CA SER A 204 10.05 18.11 13.46
C SER A 204 10.32 16.73 12.91
N THR A 205 11.50 16.18 13.14
CA THR A 205 11.81 14.79 12.76
C THR A 205 11.12 13.74 13.65
N ASP A 206 10.43 14.19 14.70
CA ASP A 206 9.56 13.35 15.52
C ASP A 206 8.14 13.21 14.92
N ASP A 207 7.78 14.15 14.03
CA ASP A 207 6.49 14.22 13.35
C ASP A 207 6.61 13.89 11.85
N ILE A 208 7.32 12.81 11.54
CA ILE A 208 7.38 12.26 10.18
C ILE A 208 6.13 11.41 9.92
N VAL A 209 5.40 11.72 8.85
CA VAL A 209 4.17 11.03 8.45
C VAL A 209 4.32 10.48 7.04
N LEU A 210 4.07 9.18 6.88
CA LEU A 210 4.06 8.50 5.59
C LEU A 210 2.64 8.46 5.03
N PHE A 211 2.52 8.50 3.70
CA PHE A 211 1.23 8.30 3.04
C PHE A 211 1.39 7.64 1.68
N GLY A 212 0.53 6.69 1.37
CA GLY A 212 0.59 5.94 0.12
C GLY A 212 -0.70 5.20 -0.21
N MET A 213 -0.79 4.77 -1.46
CA MET A 213 -1.90 3.99 -1.98
C MET A 213 -1.39 2.69 -2.61
N SER A 214 -2.20 1.61 -2.56
CA SER A 214 -1.90 0.36 -3.28
C SER A 214 -0.58 -0.27 -2.81
N GLY A 215 0.38 -0.50 -3.73
CA GLY A 215 1.73 -0.93 -3.38
C GLY A 215 2.47 0.07 -2.49
N GLY A 216 2.21 1.39 -2.64
CA GLY A 216 2.72 2.43 -1.74
C GLY A 216 2.11 2.34 -0.35
N GLY A 217 0.78 2.16 -0.27
CA GLY A 217 0.09 1.89 0.99
C GLY A 217 0.54 0.59 1.67
N ALA A 218 1.01 -0.39 0.90
CA ALA A 218 1.65 -1.58 1.45
C ALA A 218 2.99 -1.25 2.12
N GLN A 219 3.84 -0.49 1.43
CA GLN A 219 5.19 -0.17 1.92
C GLN A 219 5.15 0.76 3.14
N ASP A 220 4.27 1.78 3.14
CA ASP A 220 4.11 2.66 4.29
C ASP A 220 3.52 1.92 5.51
N THR A 221 2.58 0.98 5.28
CA THR A 221 2.02 0.12 6.33
C THR A 221 3.10 -0.78 6.95
N VAL A 222 3.96 -1.39 6.12
CA VAL A 222 5.07 -2.22 6.62
C VAL A 222 6.10 -1.35 7.36
N ALA A 223 6.48 -0.20 6.79
CA ALA A 223 7.42 0.73 7.44
C ALA A 223 6.90 1.23 8.79
N GLY A 224 5.61 1.62 8.82
CA GLY A 224 4.95 2.08 10.03
C GLY A 224 4.80 1.01 11.11
N ALA A 225 4.58 -0.25 10.74
CA ALA A 225 4.49 -1.37 11.70
C ALA A 225 5.87 -1.81 12.21
N SER A 226 6.93 -1.64 11.41
CA SER A 226 8.27 -2.20 11.65
C SER A 226 9.31 -1.19 12.14
N GLY A 227 8.91 -0.02 12.64
CA GLY A 227 9.85 1.00 13.13
C GLY A 227 10.87 0.42 14.12
N ASP A 228 12.14 0.74 13.93
CA ASP A 228 13.28 0.27 14.72
C ASP A 228 13.43 -1.27 14.80
N SER A 229 12.82 -2.00 13.87
CA SER A 229 12.96 -3.46 13.86
C SER A 229 14.40 -3.87 13.52
N PRO A 230 15.04 -4.70 14.35
CA PRO A 230 16.41 -5.18 14.08
C PRO A 230 16.49 -6.04 12.82
N LEU A 231 15.37 -6.49 12.27
CA LEU A 231 15.33 -7.29 11.05
C LEU A 231 15.75 -6.49 9.82
N TYR A 232 15.60 -5.16 9.84
CA TYR A 232 16.06 -4.28 8.76
C TYR A 232 17.53 -3.84 8.89
N GLU A 233 18.15 -4.05 10.05
CA GLU A 233 19.52 -3.60 10.29
C GLU A 233 20.55 -4.15 9.29
N PRO A 234 20.53 -5.45 8.91
CA PRO A 234 21.47 -5.96 7.90
C PRO A 234 21.32 -5.27 6.54
N TYR A 235 20.09 -4.97 6.13
CA TYR A 235 19.81 -4.27 4.87
C TYR A 235 20.24 -2.81 4.92
N LEU A 236 19.91 -2.09 6.00
CA LEU A 236 20.30 -0.70 6.22
C LEU A 236 21.83 -0.52 6.21
N ARG A 237 22.56 -1.43 6.87
CA ARG A 237 24.02 -1.40 6.87
C ARG A 237 24.61 -1.67 5.49
N THR A 238 24.00 -2.53 4.69
CA THR A 238 24.48 -2.89 3.34
C THR A 238 24.46 -1.69 2.38
N ILE A 239 23.53 -0.75 2.55
CA ILE A 239 23.44 0.46 1.72
C ILE A 239 24.09 1.68 2.40
N GLY A 240 24.70 1.50 3.55
CA GLY A 240 25.33 2.60 4.29
C GLY A 240 24.34 3.65 4.78
N ALA A 241 23.17 3.21 5.26
CA ALA A 241 22.21 4.10 5.92
C ALA A 241 22.78 4.69 7.22
N ALA A 242 22.31 5.86 7.63
CA ALA A 242 22.68 6.48 8.90
C ALA A 242 22.23 5.61 10.08
N MET A 243 23.15 4.93 10.73
CA MET A 243 22.81 4.09 11.89
C MET A 243 22.87 4.86 13.21
N GLU A 244 23.74 5.86 13.30
CA GLU A 244 24.01 6.67 14.47
C GLU A 244 24.10 8.15 14.08
N ASP A 245 23.78 9.04 15.01
CA ASP A 245 24.00 10.49 14.81
C ASP A 245 25.48 10.88 15.01
N ALA A 246 25.81 12.16 14.83
CA ALA A 246 27.16 12.69 14.98
C ALA A 246 27.79 12.47 16.39
N HIS A 247 26.95 12.06 17.37
CA HIS A 247 27.39 11.78 18.74
C HIS A 247 27.43 10.27 19.06
N GLY A 248 27.24 9.40 18.05
CA GLY A 248 27.23 7.95 18.23
C GLY A 248 25.95 7.41 18.88
N ARG A 249 24.84 8.18 18.90
CA ARG A 249 23.55 7.71 19.41
C ARG A 249 22.76 7.02 18.28
N PRO A 250 22.17 5.84 18.55
CA PRO A 250 21.38 5.15 17.54
C PRO A 250 20.25 6.03 16.97
N LEU A 251 20.12 6.05 15.65
CA LEU A 251 19.02 6.72 14.97
C LEU A 251 17.83 5.77 14.82
N SER A 252 16.63 6.30 15.03
CA SER A 252 15.37 5.60 14.83
C SER A 252 14.86 5.75 13.40
N ASP A 253 14.13 4.75 12.88
CA ASP A 253 13.32 4.87 11.66
C ASP A 253 11.81 4.76 11.95
N ALA A 254 11.40 4.72 13.20
CA ALA A 254 9.99 4.76 13.58
C ALA A 254 9.37 6.11 13.20
N VAL A 255 8.19 6.10 12.61
CA VAL A 255 7.47 7.31 12.16
C VAL A 255 6.31 7.66 13.09
N ALA A 256 5.82 8.89 13.04
CA ALA A 256 4.72 9.34 13.87
C ALA A 256 3.38 8.79 13.37
N GLY A 257 3.14 8.87 12.06
CA GLY A 257 1.87 8.51 11.47
C GLY A 257 1.99 7.82 10.11
N VAL A 258 0.95 7.06 9.78
CA VAL A 258 0.79 6.38 8.48
C VAL A 258 -0.61 6.62 7.97
N MET A 259 -0.74 7.11 6.73
CA MET A 259 -1.97 7.13 5.97
C MET A 259 -1.89 6.14 4.84
N ALA A 260 -2.68 5.07 4.89
CA ALA A 260 -2.72 4.03 3.86
C ALA A 260 -4.07 3.99 3.16
N TRP A 261 -4.08 4.23 1.83
CA TRP A 261 -5.25 3.99 0.99
C TRP A 261 -5.14 2.65 0.27
N CYS A 262 -6.16 1.82 0.40
CA CYS A 262 -6.26 0.52 -0.27
C CYS A 262 -4.94 -0.26 -0.25
N PRO A 263 -4.28 -0.45 0.90
CA PRO A 263 -2.97 -1.10 0.95
C PRO A 263 -3.06 -2.55 0.48
N ILE A 264 -2.27 -2.92 -0.53
CA ILE A 264 -2.14 -4.32 -0.97
C ILE A 264 -0.97 -4.94 -0.21
N THR A 265 -1.24 -5.40 1.00
CA THR A 265 -0.24 -5.89 1.94
C THR A 265 -0.67 -7.21 2.58
N SER A 266 0.06 -7.69 3.59
CA SER A 266 -0.18 -8.99 4.21
C SER A 266 -0.14 -10.13 3.18
N LEU A 267 0.86 -10.07 2.29
CA LEU A 267 0.98 -10.96 1.13
C LEU A 267 1.22 -12.43 1.52
N HIS A 268 1.70 -12.65 2.72
CA HIS A 268 1.95 -13.97 3.32
C HIS A 268 0.72 -14.90 3.30
N GLU A 269 -0.48 -14.34 3.50
CA GLU A 269 -1.76 -15.06 3.53
C GLU A 269 -2.76 -14.61 2.47
N ALA A 270 -2.37 -13.70 1.61
CA ALA A 270 -3.29 -13.01 0.71
C ALA A 270 -4.08 -13.96 -0.21
N ASN A 271 -3.48 -15.05 -0.70
CA ASN A 271 -4.19 -16.05 -1.50
C ASN A 271 -5.33 -16.72 -0.71
N LEU A 272 -5.09 -17.06 0.55
CA LEU A 272 -6.09 -17.71 1.41
C LEU A 272 -7.26 -16.76 1.68
N SER A 273 -6.95 -15.54 2.07
CA SER A 273 -7.96 -14.52 2.39
C SER A 273 -8.79 -14.15 1.16
N TYR A 274 -8.18 -14.08 -0.01
CA TYR A 274 -8.86 -13.76 -1.26
C TYR A 274 -9.87 -14.85 -1.65
N GLU A 275 -9.46 -16.11 -1.59
CA GLU A 275 -10.35 -17.22 -1.93
C GLU A 275 -11.47 -17.38 -0.89
N TRP A 276 -11.19 -17.19 0.39
CA TRP A 276 -12.21 -17.23 1.45
C TRP A 276 -13.19 -16.06 1.36
N ASN A 277 -12.71 -14.84 1.09
CA ASN A 277 -13.56 -13.65 1.07
C ASN A 277 -14.38 -13.55 -0.22
N MET A 278 -13.80 -13.90 -1.37
CA MET A 278 -14.40 -13.66 -2.69
C MET A 278 -14.42 -14.89 -3.60
N GLY A 279 -13.28 -15.61 -3.70
CA GLY A 279 -13.08 -16.65 -4.70
C GLY A 279 -14.09 -17.80 -4.58
N GLN A 280 -14.48 -18.18 -3.38
CA GLN A 280 -15.44 -19.26 -3.12
C GLN A 280 -16.85 -19.04 -3.73
N PHE A 281 -17.18 -17.78 -4.04
CA PHE A 281 -18.47 -17.42 -4.64
C PHE A 281 -18.40 -17.30 -6.18
N ALA A 282 -17.23 -17.52 -6.77
CA ALA A 282 -17.01 -17.49 -8.21
C ALA A 282 -16.90 -18.92 -8.78
N SER A 283 -17.46 -19.13 -9.98
CA SER A 283 -17.50 -20.46 -10.64
C SER A 283 -17.02 -20.43 -12.10
N THR A 284 -16.34 -19.37 -12.51
CA THR A 284 -15.88 -19.15 -13.90
C THR A 284 -14.37 -18.96 -13.97
N GLY A 285 -13.80 -18.98 -15.17
CA GLY A 285 -12.37 -18.81 -15.38
C GLY A 285 -11.56 -19.88 -14.65
N THR A 286 -10.57 -19.48 -13.88
CA THR A 286 -9.72 -20.42 -13.10
C THR A 286 -10.46 -21.11 -11.95
N ARG A 287 -11.73 -20.72 -11.65
CA ARG A 287 -12.58 -21.36 -10.66
C ARG A 287 -13.67 -22.23 -11.30
N ALA A 288 -13.58 -22.48 -12.62
CA ALA A 288 -14.51 -23.35 -13.33
C ALA A 288 -14.45 -24.79 -12.78
N SER A 289 -15.62 -25.40 -12.61
CA SER A 289 -15.73 -26.76 -12.11
C SER A 289 -14.95 -27.74 -12.99
N GLY A 290 -14.27 -28.70 -12.37
CA GLY A 290 -13.50 -29.74 -13.06
C GLY A 290 -12.05 -29.35 -13.38
N THR A 291 -11.57 -28.17 -12.96
CA THR A 291 -10.16 -27.77 -13.06
C THR A 291 -9.43 -27.99 -11.74
N TRP A 292 -8.11 -28.25 -11.78
CA TRP A 292 -7.33 -28.34 -10.56
C TRP A 292 -7.31 -27.01 -9.79
N THR A 293 -7.37 -25.88 -10.51
CA THR A 293 -7.39 -24.54 -9.90
C THR A 293 -8.68 -24.30 -9.12
N SER A 294 -9.81 -24.91 -9.50
CA SER A 294 -11.04 -24.86 -8.72
C SER A 294 -10.91 -25.63 -7.39
N ALA A 295 -10.26 -26.79 -7.41
CA ALA A 295 -9.95 -27.52 -6.19
C ALA A 295 -8.98 -26.73 -5.30
N TYR A 296 -7.95 -26.16 -5.90
CA TYR A 296 -6.97 -25.31 -5.22
C TYR A 296 -7.61 -24.08 -4.57
N SER A 297 -8.51 -23.38 -5.26
CA SER A 297 -9.31 -22.28 -4.70
C SER A 297 -10.04 -22.70 -3.42
N THR A 298 -10.70 -23.86 -3.47
CA THR A 298 -11.42 -24.43 -2.32
C THR A 298 -10.49 -24.73 -1.15
N ASP A 299 -9.31 -25.28 -1.41
CA ASP A 299 -8.34 -25.64 -0.37
C ASP A 299 -7.70 -24.39 0.25
N LEU A 300 -7.44 -23.35 -0.55
CA LEU A 300 -7.02 -22.04 -0.05
C LEU A 300 -8.07 -21.42 0.87
N ALA A 301 -9.35 -21.42 0.45
CA ALA A 301 -10.44 -20.92 1.27
C ALA A 301 -10.58 -21.68 2.59
N LYS A 302 -10.44 -23.01 2.58
CA LYS A 302 -10.46 -23.86 3.79
C LYS A 302 -9.27 -23.65 4.72
N ALA A 303 -8.14 -23.20 4.21
CA ALA A 303 -6.96 -22.91 5.03
C ALA A 303 -7.07 -21.58 5.82
N TRP A 304 -7.89 -20.64 5.36
CA TRP A 304 -8.06 -19.32 5.95
C TRP A 304 -8.53 -19.34 7.42
N PRO A 305 -9.58 -20.08 7.82
CA PRO A 305 -10.10 -20.05 9.19
C PRO A 305 -9.03 -20.40 10.23
N ARG A 306 -8.20 -21.39 9.95
CA ARG A 306 -7.11 -21.77 10.84
C ARG A 306 -6.08 -20.64 11.00
N TYR A 307 -5.80 -19.91 9.91
CA TYR A 307 -4.87 -18.79 9.95
C TYR A 307 -5.44 -17.63 10.77
N VAL A 308 -6.65 -17.15 10.42
CA VAL A 308 -7.23 -15.97 11.08
C VAL A 308 -7.48 -16.21 12.57
N ASN A 309 -7.94 -17.40 12.94
CA ASN A 309 -8.13 -17.76 14.35
C ASN A 309 -6.81 -17.76 15.14
N ARG A 310 -5.68 -18.13 14.49
CA ARG A 310 -4.35 -18.08 15.10
C ARG A 310 -3.88 -16.66 15.39
N LEU A 311 -4.30 -15.66 14.60
CA LEU A 311 -3.90 -14.26 14.82
C LEU A 311 -4.30 -13.73 16.20
N GLY A 312 -5.32 -14.32 16.83
CA GLY A 312 -5.78 -13.95 18.17
C GLY A 312 -6.42 -12.57 18.23
N LEU A 313 -7.02 -12.12 17.13
CA LEU A 313 -7.65 -10.81 17.01
C LEU A 313 -8.82 -10.66 18.00
N ARG A 314 -9.03 -9.44 18.48
CA ARG A 314 -10.07 -9.08 19.45
C ARG A 314 -10.80 -7.83 18.99
N ASP A 315 -12.09 -7.78 19.31
CA ASP A 315 -12.91 -6.59 19.12
C ASP A 315 -12.56 -5.47 20.15
N GLU A 316 -13.25 -4.35 20.06
CA GLU A 316 -13.08 -3.19 20.96
C GLU A 316 -13.42 -3.50 22.43
N ARG A 317 -14.20 -4.55 22.68
CA ARG A 317 -14.55 -5.04 24.03
C ARG A 317 -13.55 -6.08 24.55
N GLY A 318 -12.49 -6.38 23.80
CA GLY A 318 -11.48 -7.37 24.12
C GLY A 318 -11.92 -8.82 23.90
N ARG A 319 -13.10 -9.07 23.30
CA ARG A 319 -13.58 -10.43 22.98
C ARG A 319 -12.82 -10.96 21.77
N ARG A 320 -12.39 -12.21 21.86
CA ARG A 320 -11.70 -12.88 20.76
C ARG A 320 -12.63 -13.06 19.55
N LEU A 321 -12.11 -12.74 18.38
CA LEU A 321 -12.78 -12.90 17.10
C LEU A 321 -12.30 -14.20 16.44
N GLU A 322 -13.24 -15.12 16.18
CA GLU A 322 -12.93 -16.43 15.62
C GLU A 322 -14.00 -16.85 14.60
N LEU A 323 -13.56 -17.58 13.58
CA LEU A 323 -14.43 -18.36 12.71
C LEU A 323 -14.75 -19.68 13.42
N THR A 324 -16.04 -20.04 13.44
CA THR A 324 -16.54 -21.26 14.07
C THR A 324 -16.68 -22.37 13.05
N GLU A 325 -16.26 -23.58 13.39
CA GLU A 325 -16.28 -24.75 12.51
C GLU A 325 -17.66 -25.01 11.88
N SER A 326 -17.65 -25.33 10.60
CA SER A 326 -18.79 -25.77 9.79
C SER A 326 -18.41 -27.01 8.96
N GLY A 327 -19.43 -27.75 8.50
CA GLY A 327 -19.19 -29.03 7.78
C GLY A 327 -18.48 -28.90 6.43
N ASP A 328 -18.52 -27.70 5.80
CA ASP A 328 -17.86 -27.38 4.53
C ASP A 328 -16.36 -27.07 4.69
N GLY A 329 -15.90 -26.79 5.92
CA GLY A 329 -14.54 -26.39 6.22
C GLY A 329 -14.20 -24.92 5.91
N ILE A 330 -15.11 -24.16 5.32
CA ILE A 330 -14.91 -22.73 4.97
C ILE A 330 -15.28 -21.81 6.14
N HIS A 331 -16.23 -22.24 6.97
CA HIS A 331 -16.57 -21.60 8.26
C HIS A 331 -17.12 -20.15 8.13
N LEU A 332 -18.17 -19.95 7.33
CA LEU A 332 -18.84 -18.66 7.19
C LEU A 332 -19.76 -18.35 8.39
N ARG A 333 -19.21 -18.41 9.59
CA ARG A 333 -19.90 -18.09 10.85
C ARG A 333 -18.92 -17.88 12.00
N GLY A 334 -19.40 -17.29 13.10
CA GLY A 334 -18.62 -16.99 14.29
C GLY A 334 -18.32 -15.50 14.43
N SER A 335 -17.75 -15.11 15.57
CA SER A 335 -17.58 -13.70 15.92
C SER A 335 -16.70 -12.91 14.95
N TYR A 336 -15.77 -13.55 14.25
CA TYR A 336 -14.98 -12.89 13.20
C TYR A 336 -15.84 -12.62 11.95
N TYR A 337 -16.66 -13.58 11.55
CA TYR A 337 -17.60 -13.41 10.44
C TYR A 337 -18.62 -12.31 10.74
N ASP A 338 -19.21 -12.34 11.94
CA ASP A 338 -20.17 -11.33 12.37
C ASP A 338 -19.55 -9.92 12.36
N HIS A 339 -18.30 -9.80 12.81
CA HIS A 339 -17.56 -8.53 12.75
C HIS A 339 -17.31 -8.05 11.31
N LEU A 340 -17.00 -8.96 10.38
CA LEU A 340 -16.85 -8.62 8.96
C LEU A 340 -18.17 -8.08 8.38
N ILE A 341 -19.29 -8.74 8.68
CA ILE A 341 -20.62 -8.29 8.24
C ILE A 341 -20.99 -6.94 8.88
N GLU A 342 -20.61 -6.70 10.13
CA GLU A 342 -20.78 -5.41 10.80
C GLU A 342 -19.99 -4.30 10.10
N VAL A 343 -18.74 -4.55 9.68
CA VAL A 343 -17.93 -3.58 8.91
C VAL A 343 -18.57 -3.26 7.57
N ILE A 344 -19.06 -4.27 6.84
CA ILE A 344 -19.74 -4.08 5.56
C ILE A 344 -21.04 -3.26 5.77
N THR A 345 -21.83 -3.62 6.77
CA THR A 345 -23.06 -2.91 7.15
C THR A 345 -22.77 -1.44 7.50
N THR A 346 -21.74 -1.20 8.31
CA THR A 346 -21.31 0.14 8.71
C THR A 346 -20.89 0.98 7.49
N SER A 347 -20.17 0.37 6.54
CA SER A 347 -19.78 1.05 5.31
C SER A 347 -20.99 1.50 4.48
N LEU A 348 -22.00 0.65 4.33
CA LEU A 348 -23.25 1.00 3.64
C LEU A 348 -24.01 2.10 4.39
N ASN A 349 -24.12 2.00 5.71
CA ASN A 349 -24.83 3.00 6.51
C ASN A 349 -24.12 4.36 6.49
N ASN A 350 -22.80 4.38 6.50
CA ASN A 350 -22.03 5.61 6.28
C ASN A 350 -22.35 6.24 4.91
N PHE A 351 -22.41 5.43 3.86
CA PHE A 351 -22.78 5.91 2.53
C PHE A 351 -24.18 6.49 2.49
N LEU A 352 -25.17 5.82 3.10
CA LEU A 352 -26.55 6.31 3.17
C LEU A 352 -26.67 7.62 3.95
N ALA A 353 -25.84 7.80 4.98
CA ALA A 353 -25.79 9.03 5.77
C ALA A 353 -25.09 10.20 5.05
N ASP A 354 -24.05 9.89 4.26
CA ASP A 354 -23.21 10.89 3.59
C ASP A 354 -23.75 11.28 2.20
N THR A 355 -24.71 10.50 1.63
CA THR A 355 -25.18 10.64 0.25
C THR A 355 -26.56 11.29 0.16
N THR A 356 -26.67 12.26 -0.73
CA THR A 356 -27.96 12.83 -1.12
C THR A 356 -28.40 12.25 -2.45
N PHE A 357 -29.64 11.78 -2.52
CA PHE A 357 -30.25 11.31 -3.78
C PHE A 357 -30.94 12.46 -4.52
N PRO A 358 -30.92 12.49 -5.87
CA PRO A 358 -30.42 11.45 -6.77
C PRO A 358 -28.90 11.25 -6.70
N TYR A 359 -28.49 9.98 -6.78
CA TYR A 359 -27.07 9.57 -6.74
C TYR A 359 -26.67 8.91 -8.06
N THR A 360 -25.57 9.33 -8.64
CA THR A 360 -25.08 8.80 -9.93
C THR A 360 -23.76 8.04 -9.74
N ILE A 361 -23.76 6.76 -10.13
CA ILE A 361 -22.52 5.99 -10.29
C ILE A 361 -22.04 6.13 -11.73
N THR A 362 -20.78 6.52 -11.89
CA THR A 362 -20.12 6.50 -13.20
C THR A 362 -19.04 5.42 -13.18
N THR A 363 -19.22 4.39 -14.01
CA THR A 363 -18.20 3.38 -14.24
C THR A 363 -17.27 3.85 -15.36
N MET A 364 -15.96 3.70 -15.18
CA MET A 364 -15.01 4.00 -16.26
C MET A 364 -15.17 2.99 -17.39
N GLY A 365 -15.27 3.43 -18.64
CA GLY A 365 -15.44 2.57 -19.80
C GLY A 365 -14.19 1.83 -20.23
N GLY A 366 -13.03 2.13 -19.64
CA GLY A 366 -11.73 1.53 -19.94
C GLY A 366 -10.58 2.34 -19.36
N PRO A 367 -9.33 1.94 -19.60
CA PRO A 367 -8.16 2.66 -19.12
C PRO A 367 -8.15 4.12 -19.61
N PRO A 368 -7.56 5.07 -18.87
CA PRO A 368 -7.38 6.44 -19.31
C PRO A 368 -6.72 6.50 -20.71
N GLY A 369 -7.36 7.21 -21.65
CA GLY A 369 -6.89 7.32 -23.02
C GLY A 369 -7.42 6.25 -23.99
N SER A 370 -8.22 5.26 -23.55
CA SER A 370 -8.82 4.24 -24.42
C SER A 370 -9.93 4.75 -25.33
N GLY A 371 -10.44 5.96 -25.09
CA GLY A 371 -11.58 6.52 -25.83
C GLY A 371 -12.92 5.84 -25.52
N GLN A 372 -12.96 4.88 -24.59
CA GLN A 372 -14.20 4.23 -24.17
C GLN A 372 -14.94 5.13 -23.16
N THR A 373 -16.19 5.42 -23.46
CA THR A 373 -17.06 6.18 -22.57
C THR A 373 -17.56 5.29 -21.43
N GLY A 374 -17.41 5.77 -20.20
CA GLY A 374 -18.02 5.12 -19.04
C GLY A 374 -19.56 5.16 -19.13
N THR A 375 -20.20 4.27 -18.44
CA THR A 375 -21.66 4.28 -18.25
C THR A 375 -21.99 4.95 -16.94
N SER A 376 -22.97 5.86 -16.96
CA SER A 376 -23.49 6.50 -15.76
C SER A 376 -24.89 5.95 -15.48
N THR A 377 -25.14 5.54 -14.25
CA THR A 377 -26.45 5.12 -13.77
C THR A 377 -26.86 6.01 -12.61
N THR A 378 -28.02 6.65 -12.74
CA THR A 378 -28.58 7.49 -11.69
C THR A 378 -29.67 6.74 -10.95
N TYR A 379 -29.62 6.79 -9.64
CA TYR A 379 -30.65 6.28 -8.72
C TYR A 379 -31.35 7.51 -8.12
N GLU A 380 -32.64 7.64 -8.42
CA GLU A 380 -33.42 8.81 -8.01
C GLU A 380 -33.68 8.81 -6.51
N THR A 381 -33.83 7.63 -5.92
CA THR A 381 -34.15 7.44 -4.51
C THR A 381 -33.24 6.39 -3.85
N VAL A 382 -33.22 6.34 -2.52
CA VAL A 382 -32.61 5.27 -1.75
C VAL A 382 -33.19 3.91 -2.14
N ASP A 383 -34.52 3.83 -2.32
CA ASP A 383 -35.20 2.58 -2.68
C ASP A 383 -34.74 2.05 -4.05
N ASP A 384 -34.51 2.93 -5.04
CA ASP A 384 -33.96 2.54 -6.34
C ASP A 384 -32.55 1.97 -6.20
N TYR A 385 -31.73 2.58 -5.36
CA TYR A 385 -30.36 2.10 -5.10
C TYR A 385 -30.36 0.75 -4.38
N LEU A 386 -31.23 0.57 -3.38
CA LEU A 386 -31.36 -0.69 -2.66
C LEU A 386 -31.96 -1.80 -3.54
N ALA A 387 -32.88 -1.46 -4.44
CA ALA A 387 -33.37 -2.39 -5.45
C ALA A 387 -32.26 -2.87 -6.39
N TYR A 388 -31.34 -1.98 -6.76
CA TYR A 388 -30.12 -2.35 -7.51
C TYR A 388 -29.24 -3.30 -6.71
N LEU A 389 -28.95 -3.02 -5.44
CA LEU A 389 -28.15 -3.93 -4.60
C LEU A 389 -28.76 -5.33 -4.48
N ASN A 390 -30.07 -5.42 -4.45
CA ASN A 390 -30.86 -6.66 -4.30
C ASN A 390 -31.33 -7.27 -5.64
N THR A 391 -30.70 -6.93 -6.78
CA THR A 391 -31.17 -7.35 -8.12
C THR A 391 -31.22 -8.88 -8.27
N ASP A 392 -30.18 -9.57 -7.82
CA ASP A 392 -30.07 -11.03 -7.97
C ASP A 392 -30.54 -11.78 -6.73
N ASP A 393 -30.24 -11.26 -5.54
CA ASP A 393 -30.59 -11.84 -4.24
C ASP A 393 -30.94 -10.72 -3.25
N THR A 394 -31.88 -10.96 -2.34
CA THR A 394 -32.19 -10.02 -1.24
C THR A 394 -31.16 -10.20 -0.11
N TRP A 395 -30.11 -9.39 -0.12
CA TRP A 395 -29.04 -9.44 0.88
C TRP A 395 -28.94 -8.16 1.73
N VAL A 396 -29.65 -7.09 1.36
CA VAL A 396 -29.75 -5.84 2.11
C VAL A 396 -31.22 -5.64 2.54
N ALA A 397 -31.45 -5.51 3.84
CA ALA A 397 -32.70 -5.02 4.40
C ALA A 397 -32.53 -3.55 4.80
N TYR A 398 -33.59 -2.74 4.61
CA TYR A 398 -33.55 -1.30 4.88
C TYR A 398 -34.71 -0.87 5.77
N ASP A 399 -34.39 -0.01 6.72
CA ASP A 399 -35.35 0.68 7.57
C ASP A 399 -35.36 2.17 7.20
N ALA A 400 -36.41 2.60 6.50
CA ALA A 400 -36.59 3.97 6.07
C ALA A 400 -36.82 4.95 7.24
N ALA A 401 -37.32 4.48 8.39
CA ALA A 401 -37.55 5.35 9.55
C ALA A 401 -36.23 5.83 10.19
N THR A 402 -35.18 5.02 10.11
CA THR A 402 -33.87 5.30 10.69
C THR A 402 -32.81 5.59 9.62
N ASN A 403 -33.13 5.49 8.33
CA ASN A 403 -32.19 5.54 7.21
C ASN A 403 -31.01 4.58 7.41
N THR A 404 -31.28 3.34 7.81
CA THR A 404 -30.25 2.33 8.06
C THR A 404 -30.51 1.03 7.31
N ALA A 405 -29.42 0.41 6.87
CA ALA A 405 -29.44 -0.89 6.21
C ALA A 405 -28.81 -1.97 7.10
N THR A 406 -29.18 -3.22 6.86
CA THR A 406 -28.57 -4.40 7.46
C THR A 406 -28.18 -5.36 6.34
N VAL A 407 -26.93 -5.84 6.36
CA VAL A 407 -26.37 -6.81 5.41
C VAL A 407 -26.55 -8.22 6.00
N SER A 408 -27.16 -9.14 5.26
CA SER A 408 -27.47 -10.48 5.73
C SER A 408 -26.31 -11.47 5.65
N GLY A 409 -25.31 -11.20 4.80
CA GLY A 409 -24.16 -12.10 4.64
C GLY A 409 -23.17 -11.68 3.57
N LEU A 410 -22.04 -12.38 3.55
CA LEU A 410 -20.91 -12.08 2.68
C LEU A 410 -21.22 -12.40 1.20
N GLU A 411 -21.95 -13.49 0.92
CA GLU A 411 -22.20 -13.97 -0.44
C GLU A 411 -22.91 -12.93 -1.31
N GLY A 412 -24.02 -12.36 -0.80
CA GLY A 412 -24.79 -11.34 -1.53
C GLY A 412 -23.95 -10.10 -1.81
N PHE A 413 -23.20 -9.62 -0.81
CA PHE A 413 -22.27 -8.49 -0.98
C PHE A 413 -21.21 -8.79 -2.05
N VAL A 414 -20.58 -9.96 -1.98
CA VAL A 414 -19.48 -10.31 -2.91
C VAL A 414 -20.00 -10.46 -4.34
N LYS A 415 -21.10 -11.19 -4.54
CA LYS A 415 -21.69 -11.39 -5.89
C LYS A 415 -22.18 -10.08 -6.50
N SER A 416 -22.72 -9.18 -5.70
CA SER A 416 -23.28 -7.90 -6.16
C SER A 416 -22.21 -6.82 -6.33
N GLN A 417 -21.25 -6.68 -5.38
CA GLN A 417 -20.42 -5.49 -5.28
C GLN A 417 -18.91 -5.75 -5.33
N LYS A 418 -18.45 -6.98 -5.07
CA LYS A 418 -17.01 -7.28 -4.92
C LYS A 418 -16.63 -8.64 -5.52
N ALA A 419 -17.11 -8.96 -6.71
CA ALA A 419 -16.77 -10.22 -7.37
C ALA A 419 -15.24 -10.40 -7.53
N ALA A 420 -14.77 -11.65 -7.37
CA ALA A 420 -13.35 -11.97 -7.55
C ALA A 420 -12.88 -11.64 -8.98
N SER A 421 -11.93 -10.71 -9.10
CA SER A 421 -11.39 -10.23 -10.38
C SER A 421 -10.07 -10.88 -10.76
N LYS A 422 -9.27 -11.32 -9.77
CA LYS A 422 -7.99 -12.00 -9.99
C LYS A 422 -8.17 -13.52 -10.18
N PRO A 423 -7.29 -14.19 -10.93
CA PRO A 423 -7.30 -15.66 -11.04
C PRO A 423 -6.97 -16.32 -9.70
N VAL A 424 -7.17 -17.62 -9.58
CA VAL A 424 -6.73 -18.41 -8.41
C VAL A 424 -5.21 -18.30 -8.28
N GLY A 425 -4.73 -18.17 -7.05
CA GLY A 425 -3.35 -17.75 -6.79
C GLY A 425 -3.19 -16.25 -7.07
N ALA A 426 -4.10 -15.45 -6.51
CA ALA A 426 -4.29 -14.02 -6.81
C ALA A 426 -3.06 -13.14 -6.55
N PHE A 427 -2.13 -13.59 -5.72
CA PHE A 427 -0.91 -12.89 -5.33
C PHE A 427 0.35 -13.74 -5.55
N ASP A 428 0.46 -14.89 -4.90
CA ASP A 428 1.47 -15.89 -5.25
C ASP A 428 0.88 -16.84 -6.28
N GLY A 429 1.03 -16.46 -7.55
CA GLY A 429 0.51 -17.21 -8.67
C GLY A 429 1.23 -18.55 -8.84
N TYR A 430 0.48 -19.63 -9.10
CA TYR A 430 1.04 -20.97 -9.31
C TYR A 430 2.07 -21.06 -10.45
N SER A 431 2.04 -20.11 -11.39
CA SER A 431 3.03 -19.96 -12.49
C SER A 431 4.01 -18.80 -12.26
N ARG A 432 4.04 -18.18 -11.08
CA ARG A 432 4.78 -16.95 -10.76
C ARG A 432 4.40 -15.75 -11.62
N GLY A 433 3.20 -15.74 -12.18
CA GLY A 433 2.74 -14.72 -13.13
C GLY A 433 2.11 -13.48 -12.52
N GLN A 434 1.94 -13.42 -11.18
CA GLN A 434 1.34 -12.27 -10.52
C GLN A 434 2.39 -11.17 -10.26
N THR A 435 1.93 -9.93 -10.17
CA THR A 435 2.78 -8.78 -9.85
C THR A 435 3.57 -9.00 -8.56
N GLU A 436 2.93 -9.61 -7.57
CA GLU A 436 3.49 -9.86 -6.25
C GLU A 436 4.61 -10.91 -6.26
N ASN A 437 4.62 -11.83 -7.22
CA ASN A 437 5.78 -12.71 -7.44
C ASN A 437 7.05 -11.90 -7.82
N GLY A 438 6.87 -10.78 -8.52
CA GLY A 438 7.95 -9.82 -8.80
C GLY A 438 8.41 -9.04 -7.58
N VAL A 439 7.52 -8.76 -6.61
CA VAL A 439 7.88 -8.10 -5.34
C VAL A 439 8.89 -8.93 -4.54
N PHE A 440 8.81 -10.26 -4.65
CA PHE A 440 9.73 -11.19 -3.99
C PHE A 440 10.74 -11.81 -4.96
N ALA A 441 10.94 -11.19 -6.12
CA ALA A 441 11.91 -11.66 -7.10
C ALA A 441 13.29 -11.94 -6.48
N MET A 442 14.02 -12.85 -7.12
CA MET A 442 15.36 -13.25 -6.72
C MET A 442 16.29 -13.10 -7.92
N GLY A 443 17.46 -12.53 -7.68
CA GLY A 443 18.53 -12.36 -8.67
C GLY A 443 18.03 -11.79 -10.01
N LEU A 444 18.42 -10.61 -10.39
CA LEU A 444 18.05 -9.93 -11.65
C LEU A 444 16.53 -9.90 -11.94
N GLY A 445 15.69 -9.86 -10.88
CA GLY A 445 14.26 -9.68 -11.02
C GLY A 445 13.48 -10.93 -11.43
N ALA A 446 14.02 -12.14 -11.29
CA ALA A 446 13.29 -13.37 -11.59
C ALA A 446 12.13 -13.58 -10.60
N PRO A 447 10.85 -13.60 -11.04
CA PRO A 447 9.71 -13.81 -10.16
C PRO A 447 9.82 -15.11 -9.37
N ALA A 448 9.38 -15.11 -8.11
CA ALA A 448 9.49 -16.28 -7.25
C ALA A 448 8.21 -16.51 -6.43
N HIS A 449 7.99 -17.74 -6.02
CA HIS A 449 7.02 -18.08 -4.99
C HIS A 449 7.48 -17.55 -3.64
N PHE A 450 6.54 -17.02 -2.85
CA PHE A 450 6.89 -16.33 -1.61
C PHE A 450 5.94 -16.60 -0.44
N ALA A 451 4.71 -17.07 -0.69
CA ALA A 451 3.71 -17.25 0.36
C ALA A 451 3.81 -18.62 1.03
N PRO A 452 4.28 -18.70 2.30
CA PRO A 452 4.51 -20.00 2.95
C PRO A 452 3.21 -20.78 3.16
N LEU A 453 2.09 -20.11 3.44
CA LEU A 453 0.80 -20.77 3.61
C LEU A 453 0.27 -21.33 2.30
N THR A 454 0.48 -20.65 1.19
CA THR A 454 0.15 -21.13 -0.15
C THR A 454 0.96 -22.38 -0.49
N ARG A 455 2.28 -22.36 -0.24
CA ARG A 455 3.16 -23.53 -0.39
C ARG A 455 2.65 -24.74 0.40
N ASP A 456 2.25 -24.51 1.66
CA ASP A 456 1.77 -25.58 2.54
C ASP A 456 0.46 -26.20 2.00
N VAL A 457 -0.46 -25.39 1.44
CA VAL A 457 -1.68 -25.89 0.78
C VAL A 457 -1.36 -26.72 -0.45
N VAL A 458 -0.46 -26.23 -1.33
CA VAL A 458 -0.03 -26.97 -2.52
C VAL A 458 0.61 -28.29 -2.10
N LYS A 459 1.53 -28.28 -1.16
CA LYS A 459 2.24 -29.48 -0.69
C LYS A 459 1.31 -30.55 -0.09
N ALA A 460 0.27 -30.11 0.61
CA ALA A 460 -0.70 -31.03 1.22
C ALA A 460 -1.62 -31.69 0.20
N ASN A 461 -1.88 -31.06 -0.95
CA ASN A 461 -2.90 -31.48 -1.89
C ASN A 461 -2.35 -31.82 -3.30
N GLU A 462 -1.05 -31.72 -3.54
CA GLU A 462 -0.40 -31.89 -4.85
C GLU A 462 -0.79 -33.21 -5.54
N SER A 463 -0.85 -34.32 -4.79
CA SER A 463 -1.23 -35.62 -5.33
C SER A 463 -2.68 -35.65 -5.86
N ALA A 464 -3.57 -34.87 -5.26
CA ALA A 464 -4.94 -34.71 -5.74
C ALA A 464 -4.99 -33.82 -6.98
N TYR A 465 -4.24 -32.71 -6.98
CA TYR A 465 -4.15 -31.81 -8.13
C TYR A 465 -3.57 -32.50 -9.36
N ALA A 466 -2.58 -33.37 -9.17
CA ALA A 466 -1.93 -34.13 -10.25
C ALA A 466 -2.87 -35.11 -10.98
N THR A 467 -4.08 -35.35 -10.48
CA THR A 467 -5.10 -36.16 -11.17
C THR A 467 -5.85 -35.40 -12.25
N TYR A 468 -5.75 -34.06 -12.29
CA TYR A 468 -6.40 -33.22 -13.28
C TYR A 468 -5.55 -33.08 -14.54
N SER A 469 -6.19 -33.07 -15.71
CA SER A 469 -5.50 -33.01 -17.01
C SER A 469 -4.81 -31.68 -17.30
N ASP A 470 -5.22 -30.60 -16.62
CA ASP A 470 -4.67 -29.24 -16.71
C ASP A 470 -3.58 -28.94 -15.67
N TRP A 471 -3.20 -29.93 -14.85
CA TRP A 471 -2.08 -29.83 -13.93
C TRP A 471 -0.74 -29.94 -14.64
N GLN A 472 0.25 -29.19 -14.18
CA GLN A 472 1.65 -29.27 -14.62
C GLN A 472 2.56 -29.41 -13.40
N SER A 473 3.61 -30.22 -13.53
CA SER A 473 4.56 -30.47 -12.43
C SER A 473 5.24 -29.20 -11.90
N ASP A 474 5.39 -28.20 -12.76
CA ASP A 474 6.00 -26.90 -12.41
C ASP A 474 5.14 -26.05 -11.46
N TYR A 475 3.87 -26.44 -11.24
CA TYR A 475 2.98 -25.82 -10.28
C TYR A 475 3.06 -26.48 -8.89
N GLY A 476 3.83 -27.55 -8.76
CA GLY A 476 3.94 -28.37 -7.56
C GLY A 476 4.85 -27.80 -6.47
N SER A 477 4.83 -28.46 -5.34
CA SER A 477 5.57 -28.05 -4.13
C SER A 477 7.08 -27.93 -4.34
N ALA A 478 7.67 -28.70 -5.25
CA ALA A 478 9.09 -28.63 -5.59
C ALA A 478 9.50 -27.24 -6.13
N ALA A 479 8.63 -26.59 -6.89
CA ALA A 479 8.88 -25.25 -7.40
C ALA A 479 8.90 -24.21 -6.25
N TYR A 480 7.96 -24.32 -5.30
CA TYR A 480 7.96 -23.50 -4.08
C TYR A 480 9.20 -23.75 -3.24
N ASP A 481 9.53 -25.03 -2.95
CA ASP A 481 10.70 -25.39 -2.14
C ASP A 481 12.02 -24.89 -2.77
N SER A 482 12.12 -24.91 -4.10
CA SER A 482 13.27 -24.35 -4.83
C SER A 482 13.40 -22.83 -4.61
N ASP A 483 12.29 -22.06 -4.67
CA ASP A 483 12.33 -20.62 -4.44
C ASP A 483 12.60 -20.27 -2.97
N PHE A 484 12.03 -21.03 -2.05
CA PHE A 484 12.22 -20.83 -0.61
C PHE A 484 13.65 -21.16 -0.14
N ALA A 485 14.38 -22.01 -0.86
CA ALA A 485 15.78 -22.34 -0.57
C ALA A 485 16.76 -21.24 -1.00
N LYS A 486 16.36 -20.35 -1.90
CA LYS A 486 17.20 -19.24 -2.37
C LYS A 486 17.40 -18.20 -1.28
N LYS A 487 18.56 -17.57 -1.30
CA LYS A 487 18.91 -16.47 -0.40
C LYS A 487 19.17 -15.20 -1.19
N ASP A 488 18.74 -14.07 -0.63
CA ASP A 488 19.03 -12.74 -1.19
C ASP A 488 20.49 -12.33 -0.94
N SER A 489 20.84 -11.13 -1.40
CA SER A 489 22.20 -10.57 -1.27
C SER A 489 22.66 -10.36 0.19
N VAL A 490 21.73 -10.35 1.15
CA VAL A 490 22.00 -10.25 2.60
C VAL A 490 21.99 -11.63 3.28
N GLY A 491 21.80 -12.71 2.49
CA GLY A 491 21.80 -14.10 2.97
C GLY A 491 20.50 -14.54 3.62
N LYS A 492 19.38 -13.82 3.40
CA LYS A 492 18.06 -14.14 3.93
C LYS A 492 17.26 -14.97 2.93
N ASP A 493 16.57 -15.99 3.43
CA ASP A 493 15.69 -16.83 2.63
C ASP A 493 14.30 -16.18 2.42
N MET A 494 13.48 -16.83 1.58
CA MET A 494 12.18 -16.32 1.20
C MET A 494 11.21 -16.24 2.39
N ALA A 495 11.20 -17.23 3.27
CA ALA A 495 10.30 -17.23 4.44
C ALA A 495 10.58 -16.01 5.34
N TRP A 496 11.85 -15.74 5.58
CA TRP A 496 12.28 -14.58 6.36
C TRP A 496 11.90 -13.26 5.69
N ARG A 497 12.07 -13.13 4.36
CA ARG A 497 11.70 -11.94 3.60
C ARG A 497 10.19 -11.71 3.61
N ALA A 498 9.39 -12.77 3.48
CA ALA A 498 7.94 -12.70 3.57
C ALA A 498 7.47 -12.24 4.96
N ASP A 499 8.08 -12.74 6.03
CA ASP A 499 7.80 -12.32 7.40
C ASP A 499 8.13 -10.82 7.61
N VAL A 500 9.31 -10.38 7.18
CA VAL A 500 9.77 -8.98 7.34
C VAL A 500 8.88 -7.99 6.56
N TYR A 501 8.31 -8.43 5.45
CA TYR A 501 7.42 -7.61 4.62
C TYR A 501 5.93 -7.73 4.99
N ASN A 502 5.61 -8.39 6.11
CA ASN A 502 4.25 -8.57 6.62
C ASN A 502 4.00 -7.69 7.85
N PRO A 503 3.10 -6.69 7.81
CA PRO A 503 2.82 -5.84 8.97
C PRO A 503 2.27 -6.63 10.16
N LEU A 504 1.50 -7.69 9.94
CA LEU A 504 0.97 -8.54 11.00
C LEU A 504 2.07 -9.30 11.75
N TYR A 505 3.23 -9.51 11.12
CA TYR A 505 4.40 -10.11 11.79
C TYR A 505 4.84 -9.31 13.02
N TYR A 506 4.70 -8.00 12.98
CA TYR A 506 5.05 -7.09 14.09
C TYR A 506 3.89 -6.84 15.05
N LEU A 507 2.66 -6.90 14.55
CA LEU A 507 1.47 -6.45 15.26
C LEU A 507 0.68 -7.58 15.94
N SER A 508 0.85 -8.84 15.51
CA SER A 508 0.08 -9.97 16.06
C SER A 508 0.94 -10.90 16.92
N PRO A 509 0.41 -11.35 18.09
CA PRO A 509 1.10 -12.29 18.95
C PRO A 509 1.32 -13.68 18.33
N ALA A 510 0.74 -13.95 17.17
CA ALA A 510 0.95 -15.19 16.42
C ALA A 510 2.36 -15.30 15.83
N PHE A 511 3.13 -14.20 15.78
CA PHE A 511 4.44 -14.14 15.13
C PHE A 511 5.57 -13.78 16.09
N ALA A 512 6.79 -14.23 15.75
CA ALA A 512 7.99 -13.99 16.55
C ALA A 512 8.42 -12.51 16.61
N GLY A 513 7.97 -11.70 15.64
CA GLY A 513 8.24 -10.25 15.57
C GLY A 513 7.38 -9.39 16.48
N TYR A 514 6.35 -9.98 17.11
CA TYR A 514 5.43 -9.24 17.98
C TYR A 514 6.18 -8.49 19.08
N ARG A 515 5.87 -7.19 19.21
CA ARG A 515 6.49 -6.27 20.20
C ARG A 515 8.02 -6.14 20.07
N ARG A 516 8.58 -6.40 18.89
CA ARG A 516 10.01 -6.20 18.61
C ARG A 516 10.28 -5.03 17.65
N SER A 517 9.30 -4.16 17.51
CA SER A 517 9.37 -2.92 16.73
C SER A 517 8.67 -1.80 17.49
N LYS A 518 8.77 -0.57 16.97
CA LYS A 518 8.05 0.61 17.43
C LYS A 518 7.05 1.04 16.33
N PRO A 519 5.82 0.51 16.33
CA PRO A 519 4.82 0.93 15.38
C PRO A 519 4.49 2.42 15.50
N ALA A 520 4.09 3.03 14.39
CA ALA A 520 3.59 4.39 14.36
C ALA A 520 2.45 4.59 15.37
N ARG A 521 2.36 5.80 15.93
CA ARG A 521 1.36 6.11 16.98
C ARG A 521 -0.01 6.46 16.39
N HIS A 522 -0.03 6.97 15.14
CA HIS A 522 -1.20 7.49 14.47
C HIS A 522 -1.40 6.75 13.15
N TRP A 523 -2.59 6.21 12.95
CA TRP A 523 -2.94 5.47 11.75
C TRP A 523 -4.23 5.97 11.16
N ARG A 524 -4.21 6.20 9.85
CA ARG A 524 -5.42 6.44 9.08
C ARG A 524 -5.44 5.47 7.91
N ILE A 525 -6.43 4.58 7.90
CA ILE A 525 -6.56 3.54 6.86
C ILE A 525 -7.91 3.73 6.18
N ARG A 526 -7.88 3.89 4.86
CA ARG A 526 -9.08 4.01 4.04
C ARG A 526 -9.02 3.01 2.90
N THR A 527 -10.11 2.31 2.67
CA THR A 527 -10.19 1.37 1.55
C THR A 527 -11.55 1.45 0.88
N GLY A 528 -11.56 1.50 -0.46
CA GLY A 528 -12.79 1.31 -1.21
C GLY A 528 -13.29 -0.13 -1.01
N ILE A 529 -14.48 -0.29 -0.43
CA ILE A 529 -14.96 -1.62 -0.02
C ILE A 529 -15.16 -2.57 -1.21
N MET A 530 -15.39 -1.99 -2.39
CA MET A 530 -15.65 -2.72 -3.64
C MET A 530 -14.38 -3.06 -4.42
N GLN A 531 -13.18 -2.70 -3.92
CA GLN A 531 -11.94 -3.05 -4.64
C GLN A 531 -11.79 -4.56 -4.81
N GLY A 532 -11.47 -5.00 -6.04
CA GLY A 532 -11.22 -6.41 -6.36
C GLY A 532 -9.77 -6.85 -6.12
N ASP A 533 -8.88 -5.95 -5.73
CA ASP A 533 -7.44 -6.20 -5.60
C ASP A 533 -7.06 -6.94 -4.32
N THR A 534 -7.79 -6.71 -3.22
CA THR A 534 -7.60 -7.41 -1.95
C THR A 534 -8.92 -7.84 -1.33
N ALA A 535 -8.85 -8.81 -0.43
CA ALA A 535 -9.95 -9.18 0.46
C ALA A 535 -10.21 -8.06 1.49
N ASN A 536 -11.47 -7.85 1.91
CA ASN A 536 -11.79 -6.90 2.98
C ASN A 536 -11.09 -7.24 4.30
N THR A 537 -10.74 -8.51 4.49
CA THR A 537 -10.05 -9.00 5.69
C THR A 537 -8.63 -8.44 5.83
N THR A 538 -7.99 -7.98 4.76
CA THR A 538 -6.64 -7.42 4.79
C THR A 538 -6.57 -6.21 5.70
N GLU A 539 -7.33 -5.18 5.42
CA GLU A 539 -7.31 -3.92 6.16
C GLU A 539 -7.98 -4.06 7.54
N ILE A 540 -9.03 -4.88 7.62
CA ILE A 540 -9.72 -5.19 8.90
C ILE A 540 -8.73 -5.85 9.88
N ASN A 541 -7.95 -6.83 9.43
CA ASN A 541 -6.99 -7.50 10.29
C ASN A 541 -5.88 -6.55 10.76
N ILE A 542 -5.41 -5.65 9.91
CA ILE A 542 -4.41 -4.62 10.29
C ILE A 542 -4.99 -3.69 11.35
N GLN A 543 -6.19 -3.17 11.13
CA GLN A 543 -6.87 -2.29 12.08
C GLN A 543 -7.06 -2.97 13.45
N LEU A 544 -7.55 -4.21 13.47
CA LEU A 544 -7.73 -4.98 14.70
C LEU A 544 -6.38 -5.25 15.37
N ALA A 545 -5.36 -5.64 14.61
CA ALA A 545 -4.02 -5.92 15.15
C ALA A 545 -3.37 -4.67 15.76
N LEU A 546 -3.50 -3.50 15.12
CA LEU A 546 -3.02 -2.22 15.65
C LEU A 546 -3.68 -1.89 17.00
N ARG A 547 -5.01 -1.97 17.08
CA ARG A 547 -5.75 -1.74 18.34
C ARG A 547 -5.38 -2.77 19.40
N ASN A 548 -5.25 -4.03 19.05
CA ASN A 548 -4.85 -5.09 19.98
C ASN A 548 -3.39 -4.97 20.44
N TYR A 549 -2.53 -4.38 19.61
CA TYR A 549 -1.16 -4.03 19.99
C TYR A 549 -1.13 -2.95 21.08
N GLY A 550 -2.13 -2.08 21.13
CA GLY A 550 -2.28 -0.98 22.06
C GLY A 550 -2.19 0.41 21.43
N ILE A 551 -2.20 0.49 20.09
CA ILE A 551 -2.29 1.78 19.39
C ILE A 551 -3.69 2.35 19.58
N GLN A 552 -3.77 3.55 20.17
CA GLN A 552 -5.05 4.18 20.52
C GLN A 552 -5.65 4.98 19.34
N ASP A 553 -4.81 5.59 18.53
CA ASP A 553 -5.23 6.42 17.40
C ASP A 553 -5.18 5.62 16.10
N VAL A 554 -6.30 4.96 15.79
CA VAL A 554 -6.52 4.18 14.57
C VAL A 554 -7.84 4.61 13.94
N ASP A 555 -7.75 5.53 12.98
CA ASP A 555 -8.88 6.00 12.16
C ASP A 555 -9.05 5.08 10.94
N PHE A 556 -10.02 4.18 11.00
CA PHE A 556 -10.29 3.18 9.96
C PHE A 556 -11.68 3.37 9.36
N ALA A 557 -11.77 3.33 8.03
CA ALA A 557 -13.04 3.18 7.34
C ALA A 557 -12.90 2.42 6.03
N THR A 558 -13.86 1.54 5.77
CA THR A 558 -14.18 1.05 4.44
C THR A 558 -15.17 2.01 3.78
N VAL A 559 -14.92 2.37 2.52
CA VAL A 559 -15.70 3.38 1.81
C VAL A 559 -16.58 2.73 0.76
N TRP A 560 -17.88 2.83 0.97
CA TRP A 560 -18.89 2.27 0.06
C TRP A 560 -18.87 2.95 -1.31
N ALA A 561 -19.27 2.23 -2.34
CA ALA A 561 -19.32 2.67 -3.73
C ALA A 561 -17.96 3.12 -4.32
N GLN A 562 -16.85 2.80 -3.66
CA GLN A 562 -15.51 3.06 -4.17
C GLN A 562 -14.72 1.76 -4.33
N GLY A 563 -13.96 1.71 -5.42
CA GLY A 563 -13.03 0.63 -5.75
C GLY A 563 -11.60 0.92 -5.28
N HIS A 564 -10.62 0.51 -6.08
CA HIS A 564 -9.20 0.70 -5.78
C HIS A 564 -8.76 2.14 -6.07
N THR A 565 -8.96 3.02 -5.11
CA THR A 565 -8.68 4.47 -5.19
C THR A 565 -8.15 5.00 -3.85
N MET A 566 -7.73 6.26 -3.81
CA MET A 566 -7.54 6.98 -2.55
C MET A 566 -8.92 7.31 -1.95
N ALA A 567 -9.58 6.28 -1.47
CA ALA A 567 -10.97 6.29 -1.05
C ALA A 567 -11.18 7.22 0.15
N GLU A 568 -12.20 8.07 0.07
CA GLU A 568 -12.63 8.95 1.16
C GLU A 568 -14.16 8.93 1.26
N ARG A 569 -14.68 9.02 2.47
CA ARG A 569 -16.13 9.13 2.70
C ARG A 569 -16.68 10.43 2.12
N THR A 570 -15.96 11.53 2.34
CA THR A 570 -16.31 12.86 1.85
C THR A 570 -15.04 13.66 1.56
N GLY A 571 -15.11 14.67 0.69
CA GLY A 571 -13.97 15.52 0.36
C GLY A 571 -12.94 14.87 -0.56
N ASP A 572 -11.77 15.47 -0.68
CA ASP A 572 -10.65 14.93 -1.44
C ASP A 572 -9.54 14.39 -0.52
N SER A 573 -8.82 13.40 -1.01
CA SER A 573 -7.80 12.66 -0.25
C SER A 573 -6.67 13.55 0.27
N THR A 574 -6.22 14.54 -0.52
CA THR A 574 -5.12 15.43 -0.11
C THR A 574 -5.55 16.37 1.01
N THR A 575 -6.73 16.99 0.89
CA THR A 575 -7.28 17.88 1.93
C THR A 575 -7.52 17.12 3.23
N ASN A 576 -8.10 15.92 3.13
CA ASN A 576 -8.35 15.07 4.30
C ASN A 576 -7.06 14.58 4.95
N PHE A 577 -6.04 14.25 4.15
CA PHE A 577 -4.71 13.91 4.67
C PHE A 577 -4.09 15.08 5.44
N ILE A 578 -4.08 16.28 4.85
CA ILE A 578 -3.55 17.49 5.50
C ILE A 578 -4.27 17.75 6.82
N ALA A 579 -5.60 17.73 6.82
CA ALA A 579 -6.39 17.94 8.03
C ALA A 579 -6.11 16.87 9.11
N TRP A 580 -5.89 15.60 8.70
CA TRP A 580 -5.51 14.55 9.62
C TRP A 580 -4.11 14.78 10.20
N VAL A 581 -3.11 15.14 9.37
CA VAL A 581 -1.76 15.49 9.87
C VAL A 581 -1.85 16.63 10.88
N GLU A 582 -2.63 17.68 10.60
CA GLU A 582 -2.86 18.77 11.52
C GLU A 582 -3.46 18.31 12.86
N SER A 583 -4.41 17.39 12.82
CA SER A 583 -5.07 16.87 14.04
C SER A 583 -4.14 16.08 14.95
N ILE A 584 -3.10 15.45 14.41
CA ILE A 584 -2.14 14.63 15.18
C ILE A 584 -0.87 15.37 15.58
N THR A 585 -0.61 16.56 15.00
CA THR A 585 0.66 17.29 15.22
C THR A 585 0.47 18.68 15.86
N LYS A 586 -0.74 19.21 15.91
CA LYS A 586 -1.04 20.54 16.52
C LYS A 586 -1.54 20.48 17.97
N ASN A 587 -1.45 19.31 18.63
CA ASN A 587 -1.90 19.12 20.01
C ASN A 587 -0.82 19.51 21.03
#